data_b4da32635d0ef0433705c446a59cc689
#
_entry.id   b4da32635d0ef0433705c446a59cc689
#
_cell.length_a   1.000
_cell.length_b   1.000
_cell.length_c   1.000
_cell.angle_alpha   90.00
_cell.angle_beta   90.00
_cell.angle_gamma   90.00
#
_symmetry.space_group_name_H-M   'P 1'
#
loop_
_entity.id
_entity.type
_entity.pdbx_description
1 polymer ?
#
loop_
_entity_poly.entity_id
_entity_poly.type
_entity_poly.pdbx_seq_one_letter_code
_entity_poly.pdbx_strand_id
1 'polypeptide(L)'
;MERKAFIQTAALLATGATIAPLLKGYGTPVSNAPTQKLTLKKGLGFGMIEEDLSLLDKFKLVKDIGFDGIEFNSPVEIPLKELLAARDQTGIELPSVVNKDHWSKPLSDPDASVRQFTIDSVAKSLSEVKELGGDTVLVVPGVVNDKVPYEVAYKNALESVRKLIPHVEKTGMKIGLENVWNNFILSPVEAREFVDAIDHPLIGWYFDIGNILRYGWPEHWITTLNSRIVKLHAKEFSRDKMNN
;
A
#
# COMPACT_ATOMS: atom_id res chain seq x y z
N MET A 1 10.79 -23.20 -11.67
CA MET A 1 10.93 -24.04 -10.45
C MET A 1 9.53 -24.46 -10.01
N GLU A 2 9.24 -25.75 -10.00
CA GLU A 2 7.89 -26.22 -9.71
C GLU A 2 7.49 -25.94 -8.24
N ARG A 3 6.21 -25.63 -7.99
CA ARG A 3 5.62 -25.33 -6.68
C ARG A 3 6.00 -26.33 -5.56
N LYS A 4 6.23 -27.61 -5.92
CA LYS A 4 6.66 -28.67 -4.99
C LYS A 4 8.08 -28.49 -4.47
N ALA A 5 9.00 -27.96 -5.29
CA ALA A 5 10.38 -27.72 -4.89
C ALA A 5 10.52 -26.60 -3.86
N PHE A 6 9.68 -25.56 -3.96
CA PHE A 6 9.65 -24.45 -3.00
C PHE A 6 9.19 -24.90 -1.60
N ILE A 7 8.18 -25.77 -1.55
CA ILE A 7 7.63 -26.28 -0.28
C ILE A 7 8.61 -27.28 0.38
N GLN A 8 9.35 -28.06 -0.40
CA GLN A 8 10.33 -29.02 0.12
C GLN A 8 11.60 -28.34 0.64
N THR A 9 12.05 -27.23 0.05
CA THR A 9 13.20 -26.49 0.54
C THR A 9 12.91 -25.77 1.86
N ALA A 10 11.66 -25.35 2.10
CA ALA A 10 11.24 -24.77 3.37
C ALA A 10 11.13 -25.81 4.52
N ALA A 11 10.96 -27.08 4.20
CA ALA A 11 10.84 -28.17 5.19
C ALA A 11 12.20 -28.75 5.63
N LEU A 12 13.27 -28.61 4.84
CA LEU A 12 14.60 -29.18 5.11
C LEU A 12 15.48 -28.31 6.01
N LEU A 13 15.07 -27.11 6.37
CA LEU A 13 15.77 -26.23 7.33
C LEU A 13 15.38 -26.46 8.79
N ALA A 14 14.54 -27.46 9.07
CA ALA A 14 14.03 -27.77 10.41
C ALA A 14 14.77 -28.92 11.15
N THR A 15 15.82 -29.53 10.56
CA THR A 15 16.59 -30.57 11.25
C THR A 15 18.03 -30.08 11.47
N GLY A 16 18.35 -29.89 12.75
CA GLY A 16 19.65 -29.39 13.21
C GLY A 16 20.81 -30.31 12.87
N ALA A 17 21.90 -29.71 12.42
CA ALA A 17 23.23 -30.26 12.54
C ALA A 17 24.18 -29.10 12.96
N THR A 18 24.79 -29.30 14.12
CA THR A 18 25.75 -28.41 14.78
C THR A 18 27.05 -28.33 14.01
N ILE A 19 27.41 -27.17 13.53
CA ILE A 19 28.81 -26.76 13.29
C ILE A 19 28.95 -25.33 13.80
N ALA A 20 29.57 -25.17 14.94
CA ALA A 20 30.17 -23.92 15.39
C ALA A 20 31.71 -24.08 15.34
N PRO A 21 32.55 -23.01 15.40
CA PRO A 21 32.27 -21.58 15.49
C PRO A 21 33.09 -20.73 14.52
N LEU A 22 32.71 -19.50 14.26
CA LEU A 22 33.50 -18.28 14.11
C LEU A 22 32.80 -17.23 13.25
N LEU A 23 31.78 -16.60 13.81
CA LEU A 23 31.38 -15.22 13.44
C LEU A 23 30.71 -14.59 14.65
N LYS A 24 31.49 -13.91 15.47
CA LYS A 24 30.98 -12.94 16.45
C LYS A 24 30.50 -11.72 15.68
N GLY A 25 29.24 -11.38 15.85
CA GLY A 25 28.74 -10.06 15.51
C GLY A 25 27.39 -10.06 14.81
N TYR A 26 26.42 -9.48 15.50
CA TYR A 26 25.06 -9.11 15.04
C TYR A 26 24.03 -10.25 14.94
N GLY A 27 23.71 -10.84 16.07
CA GLY A 27 22.51 -11.65 16.23
C GLY A 27 21.83 -11.29 17.54
N THR A 28 20.87 -10.37 17.53
CA THR A 28 19.88 -10.35 18.61
C THR A 28 19.09 -11.65 18.54
N PRO A 29 18.88 -12.36 19.66
CA PRO A 29 18.08 -13.59 19.64
C PRO A 29 16.69 -13.24 19.14
N VAL A 30 16.26 -13.91 18.06
CA VAL A 30 14.87 -13.89 17.62
C VAL A 30 14.05 -14.50 18.77
N SER A 31 13.29 -13.70 19.45
CA SER A 31 12.34 -14.12 20.47
C SER A 31 11.41 -15.17 19.85
N ASN A 32 11.37 -16.37 20.42
CA ASN A 32 10.35 -17.39 20.11
C ASN A 32 9.00 -16.99 20.71
N ALA A 33 8.50 -15.79 20.37
CA ALA A 33 7.10 -15.45 20.63
C ALA A 33 6.24 -16.40 19.77
N PRO A 34 5.15 -16.96 20.31
CA PRO A 34 4.26 -17.80 19.54
C PRO A 34 3.81 -17.01 18.31
N THR A 35 4.07 -17.54 17.11
CA THR A 35 3.60 -16.97 15.86
C THR A 35 2.08 -16.98 15.87
N GLN A 36 1.50 -15.85 16.25
CA GLN A 36 0.07 -15.63 16.12
C GLN A 36 -0.26 -15.81 14.65
N LYS A 37 -1.13 -16.75 14.32
CA LYS A 37 -1.54 -17.02 12.93
C LYS A 37 -2.22 -15.76 12.41
N LEU A 38 -1.50 -14.97 11.64
CA LEU A 38 -2.02 -13.74 11.02
C LEU A 38 -3.03 -14.15 9.95
N THR A 39 -4.29 -13.79 10.15
CA THR A 39 -5.33 -13.93 9.13
C THR A 39 -5.40 -12.63 8.34
N LEU A 40 -4.95 -12.68 7.08
CA LEU A 40 -5.06 -11.53 6.17
C LEU A 40 -6.43 -11.54 5.50
N LYS A 41 -7.10 -10.39 5.51
CA LYS A 41 -8.29 -10.14 4.71
C LYS A 41 -7.89 -9.74 3.30
N LYS A 42 -8.73 -10.13 2.31
CA LYS A 42 -8.50 -9.87 0.89
C LYS A 42 -9.49 -8.82 0.40
N GLY A 43 -8.96 -7.72 -0.14
CA GLY A 43 -9.74 -6.69 -0.84
C GLY A 43 -9.53 -6.75 -2.35
N LEU A 44 -10.54 -6.37 -3.12
CA LEU A 44 -10.48 -6.22 -4.57
C LEU A 44 -10.69 -4.76 -4.95
N GLY A 45 -9.88 -4.22 -5.86
CA GLY A 45 -10.12 -2.89 -6.43
C GLY A 45 -11.44 -2.87 -7.24
N PHE A 46 -12.34 -1.92 -6.95
CA PHE A 46 -13.66 -1.84 -7.60
C PHE A 46 -13.56 -1.77 -9.13
N GLY A 47 -12.57 -1.07 -9.65
CA GLY A 47 -12.32 -0.96 -11.09
C GLY A 47 -11.90 -2.26 -11.79
N MET A 48 -11.63 -3.34 -11.04
CA MET A 48 -11.33 -4.67 -11.58
C MET A 48 -12.58 -5.51 -11.82
N ILE A 49 -13.76 -5.02 -11.45
CA ILE A 49 -15.05 -5.70 -11.68
C ILE A 49 -15.61 -5.20 -13.02
N GLU A 50 -15.29 -5.95 -14.09
CA GLU A 50 -15.64 -5.59 -15.46
C GLU A 50 -17.10 -5.94 -15.82
N GLU A 51 -17.75 -6.77 -15.02
CA GLU A 51 -19.13 -7.22 -15.25
C GLU A 51 -20.10 -6.04 -15.20
N ASP A 52 -21.02 -6.00 -16.19
CA ASP A 52 -22.11 -5.03 -16.24
C ASP A 52 -23.26 -5.44 -15.30
N LEU A 53 -23.06 -5.15 -14.04
CA LEU A 53 -23.95 -5.49 -12.93
C LEU A 53 -24.35 -4.24 -12.13
N SER A 54 -25.45 -4.33 -11.41
CA SER A 54 -25.78 -3.32 -10.40
C SER A 54 -24.70 -3.24 -9.32
N LEU A 55 -24.60 -2.10 -8.63
CA LEU A 55 -23.65 -1.94 -7.51
C LEU A 55 -23.78 -3.07 -6.49
N LEU A 56 -25.01 -3.37 -6.07
CA LEU A 56 -25.27 -4.43 -5.09
C LEU A 56 -24.84 -5.81 -5.60
N ASP A 57 -25.08 -6.11 -6.87
CA ASP A 57 -24.72 -7.41 -7.44
C ASP A 57 -23.20 -7.54 -7.64
N LYS A 58 -22.49 -6.45 -7.91
CA LYS A 58 -21.01 -6.43 -7.86
C LYS A 58 -20.48 -6.77 -6.46
N PHE A 59 -21.10 -6.23 -5.39
CA PHE A 59 -20.74 -6.56 -4.02
C PHE A 59 -21.00 -8.04 -3.69
N LYS A 60 -22.17 -8.58 -4.13
CA LYS A 60 -22.45 -10.02 -3.97
C LYS A 60 -21.45 -10.89 -4.71
N LEU A 61 -21.13 -10.56 -5.97
CA LEU A 61 -20.12 -11.26 -6.75
C LEU A 61 -18.77 -11.33 -6.00
N VAL A 62 -18.29 -10.19 -5.49
CA VAL A 62 -17.02 -10.13 -4.74
C VAL A 62 -17.07 -11.00 -3.48
N LYS A 63 -18.24 -11.02 -2.79
CA LYS A 63 -18.47 -11.90 -1.63
C LYS A 63 -18.39 -13.37 -2.02
N ASP A 64 -19.11 -13.74 -3.10
CA ASP A 64 -19.26 -15.13 -3.53
C ASP A 64 -17.93 -15.74 -4.00
N ILE A 65 -17.05 -14.95 -4.61
CA ILE A 65 -15.69 -15.38 -4.98
C ILE A 65 -14.69 -15.35 -3.81
N GLY A 66 -15.13 -14.98 -2.62
CA GLY A 66 -14.39 -15.13 -1.36
C GLY A 66 -13.45 -13.98 -1.01
N PHE A 67 -13.74 -12.76 -1.45
CA PHE A 67 -13.09 -11.56 -0.94
C PHE A 67 -13.82 -11.01 0.29
N ASP A 68 -13.08 -10.30 1.12
CA ASP A 68 -13.56 -9.69 2.36
C ASP A 68 -13.96 -8.23 2.17
N GLY A 69 -13.39 -7.54 1.18
CA GLY A 69 -13.61 -6.11 0.98
C GLY A 69 -13.43 -5.63 -0.46
N ILE A 70 -13.83 -4.38 -0.68
CA ILE A 70 -13.67 -3.65 -1.95
C ILE A 70 -12.95 -2.32 -1.66
N GLU A 71 -11.98 -1.98 -2.49
CA GLU A 71 -11.27 -0.70 -2.46
C GLU A 71 -11.75 0.20 -3.60
N PHE A 72 -12.08 1.46 -3.28
CA PHE A 72 -12.59 2.43 -4.24
C PHE A 72 -11.58 3.54 -4.53
N ASN A 73 -11.69 4.15 -5.71
CA ASN A 73 -11.04 5.42 -5.98
C ASN A 73 -11.74 6.56 -5.23
N SER A 74 -10.99 7.51 -4.70
CA SER A 74 -11.49 8.68 -3.97
C SER A 74 -10.84 9.97 -4.51
N PRO A 75 -11.55 11.09 -4.60
CA PRO A 75 -12.98 11.27 -4.23
C PRO A 75 -13.92 10.31 -4.95
N VAL A 76 -14.84 9.70 -4.18
CA VAL A 76 -15.75 8.67 -4.67
C VAL A 76 -16.84 9.31 -5.54
N GLU A 77 -17.15 8.69 -6.69
CA GLU A 77 -18.16 9.18 -7.63
C GLU A 77 -19.56 8.60 -7.34
N ILE A 78 -19.61 7.43 -6.71
CA ILE A 78 -20.85 6.80 -6.28
C ILE A 78 -21.28 7.44 -4.94
N PRO A 79 -22.57 7.78 -4.75
CA PRO A 79 -23.03 8.31 -3.49
C PRO A 79 -22.68 7.38 -2.31
N LEU A 80 -22.02 7.93 -1.27
CA LEU A 80 -21.56 7.13 -0.11
C LEU A 80 -22.72 6.33 0.52
N LYS A 81 -23.94 6.88 0.54
CA LYS A 81 -25.13 6.18 1.03
C LYS A 81 -25.41 4.87 0.30
N GLU A 82 -25.18 4.82 -1.02
CA GLU A 82 -25.37 3.62 -1.82
C GLU A 82 -24.30 2.58 -1.53
N LEU A 83 -23.03 3.00 -1.38
CA LEU A 83 -21.93 2.13 -0.98
C LEU A 83 -22.16 1.53 0.40
N LEU A 84 -22.59 2.34 1.37
CA LEU A 84 -22.91 1.89 2.71
C LEU A 84 -24.08 0.90 2.72
N ALA A 85 -25.11 1.15 1.92
CA ALA A 85 -26.24 0.23 1.79
C ALA A 85 -25.83 -1.13 1.18
N ALA A 86 -24.97 -1.13 0.16
CA ALA A 86 -24.44 -2.36 -0.44
C ALA A 86 -23.53 -3.13 0.52
N ARG A 87 -22.65 -2.40 1.25
CA ARG A 87 -21.82 -2.94 2.32
C ARG A 87 -22.68 -3.65 3.37
N ASP A 88 -23.67 -2.97 3.92
CA ASP A 88 -24.49 -3.47 5.02
C ASP A 88 -25.33 -4.69 4.62
N GLN A 89 -25.79 -4.75 3.36
CA GLN A 89 -26.54 -5.89 2.83
C GLN A 89 -25.68 -7.13 2.56
N THR A 90 -24.40 -6.94 2.21
CA THR A 90 -23.53 -8.05 1.80
C THR A 90 -22.51 -8.44 2.88
N GLY A 91 -22.22 -7.53 3.80
CA GLY A 91 -21.12 -7.69 4.78
C GLY A 91 -19.73 -7.58 4.15
N ILE A 92 -19.62 -7.06 2.91
CA ILE A 92 -18.32 -6.70 2.29
C ILE A 92 -17.80 -5.44 2.97
N GLU A 93 -16.53 -5.43 3.35
CA GLU A 93 -15.88 -4.26 3.95
C GLU A 93 -15.42 -3.25 2.89
N LEU A 94 -15.26 -2.00 3.30
CA LEU A 94 -14.67 -0.93 2.48
C LEU A 94 -13.39 -0.43 3.18
N PRO A 95 -12.30 -1.25 3.17
CA PRO A 95 -11.18 -1.09 4.11
C PRO A 95 -10.28 0.09 3.79
N SER A 96 -10.27 0.54 2.55
CA SER A 96 -9.37 1.59 2.04
C SER A 96 -9.93 2.26 0.80
N VAL A 97 -9.38 3.43 0.49
CA VAL A 97 -9.61 4.12 -0.78
C VAL A 97 -8.27 4.54 -1.40
N VAL A 98 -8.24 4.65 -2.73
CA VAL A 98 -7.09 5.13 -3.50
C VAL A 98 -7.35 6.57 -3.94
N ASN A 99 -6.51 7.53 -3.57
CA ASN A 99 -6.66 8.88 -4.07
C ASN A 99 -6.41 8.91 -5.58
N LYS A 100 -7.39 9.37 -6.38
CA LYS A 100 -7.32 9.33 -7.85
C LYS A 100 -6.54 10.50 -8.47
N ASP A 101 -6.27 11.54 -7.71
CA ASP A 101 -5.67 12.78 -8.24
C ASP A 101 -4.14 12.77 -8.20
N HIS A 102 -3.53 11.90 -7.41
CA HIS A 102 -2.10 11.84 -7.15
C HIS A 102 -1.22 11.61 -8.41
N TRP A 103 -1.79 11.08 -9.51
CA TRP A 103 -1.07 10.89 -10.76
C TRP A 103 -1.07 12.15 -11.63
N SER A 104 -2.23 12.77 -11.78
CA SER A 104 -2.42 13.96 -12.64
C SER A 104 -1.91 15.23 -11.99
N LYS A 105 -1.91 15.30 -10.66
CA LYS A 105 -1.49 16.41 -9.81
C LYS A 105 -0.62 15.93 -8.66
N PRO A 106 0.64 15.56 -8.93
CA PRO A 106 1.47 14.90 -7.92
C PRO A 106 1.83 15.83 -6.75
N LEU A 107 1.93 15.26 -5.56
CA LEU A 107 2.42 15.95 -4.35
C LEU A 107 3.86 16.46 -4.47
N SER A 108 4.59 16.00 -5.48
CA SER A 108 5.97 16.42 -5.82
C SER A 108 6.04 17.54 -6.84
N ASP A 109 4.91 18.02 -7.37
CA ASP A 109 4.89 19.04 -8.44
C ASP A 109 5.65 20.31 -8.02
N PRO A 110 6.42 20.93 -8.92
CA PRO A 110 7.04 22.25 -8.68
C PRO A 110 6.03 23.34 -8.35
N ASP A 111 4.85 23.32 -8.96
CA ASP A 111 3.78 24.27 -8.69
C ASP A 111 3.07 23.95 -7.36
N ALA A 112 3.14 24.90 -6.43
CA ALA A 112 2.51 24.75 -5.12
C ALA A 112 0.98 24.64 -5.19
N SER A 113 0.34 25.22 -6.20
CA SER A 113 -1.12 25.14 -6.38
C SER A 113 -1.55 23.74 -6.79
N VAL A 114 -0.77 23.07 -7.62
CA VAL A 114 -0.98 21.65 -7.99
C VAL A 114 -0.85 20.76 -6.78
N ARG A 115 0.19 20.95 -5.96
CA ARG A 115 0.36 20.20 -4.71
C ARG A 115 -0.79 20.44 -3.74
N GLN A 116 -1.24 21.69 -3.58
CA GLN A 116 -2.34 22.04 -2.68
C GLN A 116 -3.65 21.37 -3.10
N PHE A 117 -3.94 21.33 -4.40
CA PHE A 117 -5.12 20.61 -4.90
C PHE A 117 -5.13 19.13 -4.42
N THR A 118 -4.01 18.43 -4.53
CA THR A 118 -3.94 17.03 -4.11
C THR A 118 -3.94 16.87 -2.59
N ILE A 119 -3.34 17.80 -1.85
CA ILE A 119 -3.49 17.82 -0.38
C ILE A 119 -4.97 17.90 0.01
N ASP A 120 -5.73 18.81 -0.61
CA ASP A 120 -7.17 18.98 -0.35
C ASP A 120 -7.96 17.72 -0.77
N SER A 121 -7.60 17.11 -1.91
CA SER A 121 -8.20 15.85 -2.38
C SER A 121 -7.94 14.70 -1.39
N VAL A 122 -6.71 14.54 -0.90
CA VAL A 122 -6.38 13.51 0.10
C VAL A 122 -7.09 13.77 1.42
N ALA A 123 -7.20 15.03 1.85
CA ALA A 123 -7.96 15.40 3.04
C ALA A 123 -9.44 15.00 2.92
N LYS A 124 -10.03 15.14 1.71
CA LYS A 124 -11.37 14.64 1.43
C LYS A 124 -11.41 13.10 1.46
N SER A 125 -10.43 12.42 0.85
CA SER A 125 -10.32 10.96 0.88
C SER A 125 -10.26 10.41 2.31
N LEU A 126 -9.55 11.08 3.22
CA LEU A 126 -9.50 10.71 4.64
C LEU A 126 -10.88 10.80 5.32
N SER A 127 -11.70 11.78 4.95
CA SER A 127 -13.06 11.89 5.45
C SER A 127 -13.96 10.81 4.87
N GLU A 128 -13.86 10.54 3.57
CA GLU A 128 -14.65 9.52 2.88
C GLU A 128 -14.34 8.11 3.40
N VAL A 129 -13.05 7.74 3.55
CA VAL A 129 -12.69 6.41 4.06
C VAL A 129 -13.20 6.20 5.50
N LYS A 130 -13.18 7.24 6.33
CA LYS A 130 -13.76 7.20 7.67
C LYS A 130 -15.28 6.95 7.63
N GLU A 131 -16.01 7.64 6.76
CA GLU A 131 -17.46 7.48 6.60
C GLU A 131 -17.81 6.08 6.06
N LEU A 132 -17.00 5.54 5.16
CA LEU A 132 -17.14 4.19 4.63
C LEU A 132 -16.83 3.09 5.66
N GLY A 133 -16.21 3.43 6.80
CA GLY A 133 -15.82 2.48 7.85
C GLY A 133 -14.47 1.81 7.59
N GLY A 134 -13.68 2.34 6.66
CA GLY A 134 -12.30 1.93 6.41
C GLY A 134 -11.30 2.64 7.32
N ASP A 135 -10.02 2.46 7.04
CA ASP A 135 -8.96 2.98 7.91
C ASP A 135 -7.78 3.64 7.18
N THR A 136 -7.66 3.45 5.84
CA THR A 136 -6.46 3.88 5.11
C THR A 136 -6.79 4.51 3.76
N VAL A 137 -6.10 5.60 3.44
CA VAL A 137 -6.05 6.20 2.10
C VAL A 137 -4.71 5.86 1.46
N LEU A 138 -4.74 5.24 0.27
CA LEU A 138 -3.55 5.06 -0.55
C LEU A 138 -3.21 6.33 -1.30
N VAL A 139 -1.95 6.74 -1.23
CA VAL A 139 -1.42 7.93 -1.91
C VAL A 139 -0.08 7.61 -2.56
N VAL A 140 0.07 7.93 -3.85
CA VAL A 140 1.39 7.94 -4.49
C VAL A 140 2.11 9.22 -4.10
N PRO A 141 3.28 9.14 -3.43
CA PRO A 141 3.90 10.31 -2.78
C PRO A 141 4.49 11.31 -3.77
N GLY A 142 4.82 10.90 -4.99
CA GLY A 142 5.41 11.80 -5.97
C GLY A 142 5.67 11.14 -7.31
N VAL A 143 6.09 11.94 -8.28
CA VAL A 143 6.49 11.51 -9.62
C VAL A 143 7.78 12.23 -10.00
N VAL A 144 8.73 11.51 -10.59
CA VAL A 144 9.97 12.07 -11.17
C VAL A 144 9.96 11.87 -12.67
N ASN A 145 10.34 12.90 -13.40
CA ASN A 145 10.44 12.89 -14.85
C ASN A 145 11.59 13.83 -15.31
N ASP A 146 11.77 13.97 -16.61
CA ASP A 146 12.81 14.82 -17.22
C ASP A 146 12.71 16.32 -16.89
N LYS A 147 11.56 16.79 -16.40
CA LYS A 147 11.29 18.20 -16.05
C LYS A 147 11.38 18.46 -14.55
N VAL A 148 11.28 17.43 -13.73
CA VAL A 148 11.28 17.56 -12.26
C VAL A 148 12.44 16.74 -11.69
N PRO A 149 13.55 17.39 -11.32
CA PRO A 149 14.70 16.72 -10.69
C PRO A 149 14.30 15.98 -9.42
N TYR A 150 14.98 14.86 -9.17
CA TYR A 150 14.68 13.97 -8.04
C TYR A 150 14.65 14.69 -6.69
N GLU A 151 15.67 15.52 -6.42
CA GLU A 151 15.76 16.27 -5.15
C GLU A 151 14.59 17.26 -4.96
N VAL A 152 14.15 17.89 -6.05
CA VAL A 152 12.98 18.80 -6.02
C VAL A 152 11.70 18.00 -5.74
N ALA A 153 11.51 16.87 -6.41
CA ALA A 153 10.38 15.98 -6.19
C ALA A 153 10.36 15.45 -4.74
N TYR A 154 11.51 15.01 -4.22
CA TYR A 154 11.64 14.50 -2.86
C TYR A 154 11.27 15.55 -1.81
N LYS A 155 11.84 16.74 -1.90
CA LYS A 155 11.56 17.86 -1.00
C LYS A 155 10.07 18.23 -1.03
N ASN A 156 9.52 18.45 -2.23
CA ASN A 156 8.13 18.85 -2.40
C ASN A 156 7.15 17.78 -1.90
N ALA A 157 7.41 16.51 -2.20
CA ALA A 157 6.59 15.40 -1.71
C ALA A 157 6.59 15.31 -0.19
N LEU A 158 7.78 15.39 0.44
CA LEU A 158 7.91 15.36 1.89
C LEU A 158 7.17 16.52 2.58
N GLU A 159 7.34 17.74 2.07
CA GLU A 159 6.62 18.93 2.56
C GLU A 159 5.10 18.78 2.40
N SER A 160 4.65 18.25 1.25
CA SER A 160 3.23 18.06 0.97
C SER A 160 2.60 16.98 1.86
N VAL A 161 3.28 15.85 2.06
CA VAL A 161 2.80 14.80 2.95
C VAL A 161 2.73 15.29 4.40
N ARG A 162 3.72 16.06 4.86
CA ARG A 162 3.68 16.68 6.21
C ARG A 162 2.48 17.61 6.41
N LYS A 163 2.02 18.31 5.37
CA LYS A 163 0.81 19.14 5.43
C LYS A 163 -0.47 18.32 5.63
N LEU A 164 -0.42 17.01 5.40
CA LEU A 164 -1.55 16.10 5.67
C LEU A 164 -1.64 15.66 7.14
N ILE A 165 -0.61 15.89 7.96
CA ILE A 165 -0.60 15.48 9.38
C ILE A 165 -1.84 15.99 10.14
N PRO A 166 -2.23 17.28 10.08
CA PRO A 166 -3.42 17.74 10.79
C PRO A 166 -4.73 17.04 10.34
N HIS A 167 -4.77 16.58 9.08
CA HIS A 167 -5.94 15.87 8.55
C HIS A 167 -6.01 14.41 9.02
N VAL A 168 -4.88 13.71 9.11
CA VAL A 168 -4.85 12.35 9.68
C VAL A 168 -5.15 12.38 11.18
N GLU A 169 -4.64 13.35 11.92
CA GLU A 169 -4.95 13.55 13.35
C GLU A 169 -6.44 13.81 13.57
N LYS A 170 -7.04 14.70 12.78
CA LYS A 170 -8.47 15.03 12.86
C LYS A 170 -9.38 13.84 12.55
N THR A 171 -9.01 13.03 11.59
CA THR A 171 -9.84 11.89 11.15
C THR A 171 -9.55 10.61 11.92
N GLY A 172 -8.32 10.43 12.42
CA GLY A 172 -7.80 9.19 12.97
C GLY A 172 -7.51 8.13 11.89
N MET A 173 -7.57 8.51 10.60
CA MET A 173 -7.34 7.60 9.47
C MET A 173 -5.88 7.61 9.05
N LYS A 174 -5.42 6.51 8.41
CA LYS A 174 -4.04 6.36 7.96
C LYS A 174 -3.86 6.84 6.54
N ILE A 175 -2.64 7.26 6.22
CA ILE A 175 -2.14 7.38 4.86
C ILE A 175 -1.13 6.26 4.63
N GLY A 176 -1.34 5.47 3.58
CA GLY A 176 -0.37 4.53 3.05
C GLY A 176 0.27 5.07 1.78
N LEU A 177 1.59 5.31 1.81
CA LEU A 177 2.35 5.76 0.65
C LEU A 177 2.74 4.56 -0.20
N GLU A 178 2.44 4.60 -1.50
CA GLU A 178 2.64 3.44 -2.36
C GLU A 178 3.90 3.54 -3.24
N ASN A 179 4.61 2.43 -3.35
CA ASN A 179 5.67 2.23 -4.34
C ASN A 179 5.07 1.85 -5.70
N VAL A 180 5.28 2.70 -6.69
CA VAL A 180 4.77 2.52 -8.06
C VAL A 180 5.87 2.77 -9.09
N TRP A 181 5.56 2.66 -10.39
CA TRP A 181 6.52 2.88 -11.48
C TRP A 181 6.55 4.36 -11.92
N ASN A 182 7.01 5.22 -11.04
CA ASN A 182 7.00 6.68 -11.17
C ASN A 182 8.40 7.32 -11.06
N ASN A 183 9.45 6.51 -11.06
CA ASN A 183 10.84 6.92 -10.90
C ASN A 183 11.13 7.65 -9.56
N PHE A 184 10.27 7.45 -8.57
CA PHE A 184 10.39 8.06 -7.24
C PHE A 184 10.39 6.99 -6.16
N ILE A 185 11.26 7.12 -5.14
CA ILE A 185 11.48 6.12 -4.07
C ILE A 185 11.84 4.75 -4.66
N LEU A 186 13.09 4.62 -5.06
CA LEU A 186 13.58 3.47 -5.84
C LEU A 186 14.17 2.34 -4.99
N SER A 187 14.34 2.54 -3.68
CA SER A 187 14.90 1.55 -2.78
C SER A 187 14.15 1.46 -1.46
N PRO A 188 14.21 0.30 -0.77
CA PRO A 188 13.58 0.16 0.54
C PRO A 188 14.22 1.05 1.62
N VAL A 189 15.50 1.38 1.48
CA VAL A 189 16.20 2.29 2.40
C VAL A 189 15.62 3.69 2.27
N GLU A 190 15.44 4.17 1.04
CA GLU A 190 14.87 5.47 0.74
C GLU A 190 13.40 5.56 1.18
N ALA A 191 12.62 4.49 0.97
CA ALA A 191 11.24 4.41 1.44
C ALA A 191 11.15 4.51 2.97
N ARG A 192 12.03 3.81 3.68
CA ARG A 192 12.14 3.90 5.15
C ARG A 192 12.51 5.32 5.59
N GLU A 193 13.54 5.91 4.99
CA GLU A 193 13.99 7.26 5.34
C GLU A 193 12.93 8.31 5.07
N PHE A 194 12.16 8.17 3.98
CA PHE A 194 11.07 9.07 3.66
C PHE A 194 9.95 9.01 4.71
N VAL A 195 9.50 7.82 5.10
CA VAL A 195 8.47 7.66 6.16
C VAL A 195 8.99 8.13 7.50
N ASP A 196 10.24 7.79 7.86
CA ASP A 196 10.86 8.22 9.12
C ASP A 196 11.01 9.75 9.17
N ALA A 197 11.31 10.39 8.04
CA ALA A 197 11.37 11.85 7.96
C ALA A 197 10.00 12.52 8.14
N ILE A 198 8.89 11.86 7.83
CA ILE A 198 7.53 12.38 8.10
C ILE A 198 7.27 12.35 9.61
N ASP A 199 7.73 11.30 10.31
CA ASP A 199 7.66 11.10 11.76
C ASP A 199 6.22 11.18 12.31
N HIS A 200 5.30 10.36 11.75
CA HIS A 200 3.92 10.33 12.21
C HIS A 200 3.33 8.90 12.18
N PRO A 201 2.73 8.39 13.28
CA PRO A 201 2.30 6.99 13.40
C PRO A 201 1.14 6.59 12.48
N LEU A 202 0.37 7.55 11.96
CA LEU A 202 -0.73 7.29 11.03
C LEU A 202 -0.30 7.40 9.54
N ILE A 203 0.99 7.62 9.26
CA ILE A 203 1.51 7.70 7.89
C ILE A 203 2.56 6.61 7.73
N GLY A 204 2.32 5.66 6.84
CA GLY A 204 3.19 4.52 6.61
C GLY A 204 3.23 4.12 5.14
N TRP A 205 3.64 2.88 4.89
CA TRP A 205 3.82 2.39 3.53
C TRP A 205 2.68 1.44 3.13
N TYR A 206 2.03 1.72 2.02
CA TYR A 206 1.12 0.82 1.32
C TYR A 206 1.96 0.03 0.32
N PHE A 207 2.44 -1.13 0.72
CA PHE A 207 3.46 -1.86 -0.02
C PHE A 207 2.86 -2.70 -1.16
N ASP A 208 3.12 -2.31 -2.41
CA ASP A 208 2.78 -3.10 -3.59
C ASP A 208 3.91 -4.08 -3.91
N ILE A 209 3.63 -5.36 -3.68
CA ILE A 209 4.57 -6.47 -3.90
C ILE A 209 4.90 -6.61 -5.39
N GLY A 210 3.90 -6.53 -6.26
CA GLY A 210 4.05 -6.72 -7.70
C GLY A 210 4.88 -5.61 -8.35
N ASN A 211 4.74 -4.36 -7.91
CA ASN A 211 5.51 -3.23 -8.44
C ASN A 211 7.02 -3.42 -8.23
N ILE A 212 7.41 -4.01 -7.09
CA ILE A 212 8.84 -4.21 -6.77
C ILE A 212 9.46 -5.34 -7.61
N LEU A 213 8.69 -6.33 -8.01
CA LEU A 213 9.20 -7.44 -8.82
C LEU A 213 9.82 -6.98 -10.15
N ARG A 214 9.49 -5.78 -10.62
CA ARG A 214 10.09 -5.19 -11.81
C ARG A 214 11.60 -4.96 -11.67
N TYR A 215 12.07 -4.51 -10.51
CA TYR A 215 13.45 -4.05 -10.30
C TYR A 215 14.07 -4.43 -8.96
N GLY A 216 13.36 -5.18 -8.12
CA GLY A 216 13.84 -5.53 -6.78
C GLY A 216 13.30 -6.85 -6.25
N TRP A 217 13.53 -7.08 -5.00
CA TRP A 217 13.08 -8.24 -4.24
C TRP A 217 12.13 -7.77 -3.11
N PRO A 218 10.84 -8.14 -3.16
CA PRO A 218 9.86 -7.74 -2.16
C PRO A 218 10.26 -8.08 -0.71
N GLU A 219 10.96 -9.18 -0.51
CA GLU A 219 11.43 -9.64 0.82
C GLU A 219 12.37 -8.63 1.47
N HIS A 220 13.23 -7.97 0.67
CA HIS A 220 14.13 -6.93 1.17
C HIS A 220 13.35 -5.69 1.60
N TRP A 221 12.31 -5.31 0.85
CA TRP A 221 11.45 -4.19 1.19
C TRP A 221 10.64 -4.47 2.45
N ILE A 222 10.04 -5.65 2.57
CA ILE A 222 9.27 -6.06 3.76
C ILE A 222 10.17 -6.02 5.00
N THR A 223 11.38 -6.58 4.91
CA THR A 223 12.33 -6.58 6.03
C THR A 223 12.76 -5.18 6.43
N THR A 224 13.03 -4.30 5.47
CA THR A 224 13.51 -2.94 5.73
C THR A 224 12.41 -2.03 6.24
N LEU A 225 11.21 -2.11 5.68
CA LEU A 225 10.06 -1.30 6.09
C LEU A 225 9.45 -1.80 7.40
N ASN A 226 9.37 -3.12 7.60
CA ASN A 226 8.87 -3.75 8.83
C ASN A 226 7.53 -3.12 9.31
N SER A 227 7.49 -2.59 10.53
CA SER A 227 6.30 -1.98 11.14
C SER A 227 5.78 -0.72 10.43
N ARG A 228 6.51 -0.18 9.46
CA ARG A 228 6.08 0.95 8.65
C ARG A 228 5.06 0.56 7.58
N ILE A 229 4.91 -0.74 7.29
CA ILE A 229 3.90 -1.23 6.36
C ILE A 229 2.53 -1.18 7.04
N VAL A 230 1.60 -0.42 6.48
CA VAL A 230 0.23 -0.28 6.99
C VAL A 230 -0.77 -1.13 6.22
N LYS A 231 -0.52 -1.37 4.93
CA LYS A 231 -1.31 -2.25 4.05
C LYS A 231 -0.44 -2.81 2.91
N LEU A 232 -0.98 -3.82 2.23
CA LEU A 232 -0.33 -4.49 1.11
C LEU A 232 -1.23 -4.43 -0.14
N HIS A 233 -0.62 -4.17 -1.28
CA HIS A 233 -1.16 -4.54 -2.58
C HIS A 233 -0.46 -5.79 -3.11
N ALA A 234 -1.24 -6.67 -3.71
CA ALA A 234 -0.75 -7.86 -4.40
C ALA A 234 -1.33 -7.90 -5.81
N LYS A 235 -0.44 -8.00 -6.80
CA LYS A 235 -0.82 -8.18 -8.20
C LYS A 235 0.12 -9.14 -8.88
N GLU A 236 -0.35 -9.75 -9.98
CA GLU A 236 0.52 -10.59 -10.81
C GLU A 236 1.58 -9.74 -11.51
N PHE A 237 2.82 -10.23 -11.49
CA PHE A 237 3.92 -9.69 -12.27
C PHE A 237 4.83 -10.82 -12.73
N SER A 238 5.18 -10.85 -14.02
CA SER A 238 6.13 -11.81 -14.61
C SER A 238 7.30 -11.08 -15.23
N ARG A 239 8.52 -11.32 -14.69
CA ARG A 239 9.76 -10.80 -15.27
C ARG A 239 10.01 -11.37 -16.68
N ASP A 240 9.66 -12.63 -16.90
CA ASP A 240 9.85 -13.27 -18.20
C ASP A 240 8.99 -12.62 -19.29
N LYS A 241 7.72 -12.28 -18.95
CA LYS A 241 6.84 -11.54 -19.88
C LYS A 241 7.27 -10.10 -20.11
N MET A 242 7.95 -9.49 -19.15
CA MET A 242 8.45 -8.12 -19.30
C MET A 242 9.67 -8.03 -20.20
N ASN A 243 10.51 -9.09 -20.25
CA ASN A 243 11.78 -9.13 -20.97
C ASN A 243 11.65 -9.71 -22.39
N ASN A 244 10.48 -10.19 -22.79
CA ASN A 244 10.11 -10.67 -24.11
C ASN A 244 9.11 -9.75 -24.80
#